data_cf9abd52c42d9d8d60cd824eb8623a12
#
_entry.id   cf9abd52c42d9d8d60cd824eb8623a12
#
_cell.length_a   1.000
_cell.length_b   1.000
_cell.length_c   1.000
_cell.angle_alpha   90.00
_cell.angle_beta   90.00
_cell.angle_gamma   90.00
#
_symmetry.space_group_name_H-M   'P 1'
#
loop_
_entity.id
_entity.type
_entity.pdbx_description
1 polymer ?
#
loop_
_entity_poly.entity_id
_entity_poly.type
_entity_poly.pdbx_seq_one_letter_code
_entity_poly.pdbx_strand_id
1 'polypeptide(L)'
;MGIEQIQKIHEFGEINVIISLLLCAMLAIALKAGWEKLLDVLGLETKASLQKKALEKKLSDMEQKIADFEQSQHNYHDQSINIRDKLEDNQKVLQDGISELKMLLINKEIDDIRTTILDFSNAVMNGRDYNKEQYEHIIDLYDKYEKILDQNGMTNGRVTASMEFVLKNYQDLMDNGFKK
;
A
#
# COMPACT_ATOMS: atom_id res chain seq x y z
N MET A 1 -65.59 18.51 74.03
CA MET A 1 -64.69 18.80 72.93
C MET A 1 -64.28 17.43 72.34
N GLY A 2 -64.81 17.10 71.17
CA GLY A 2 -64.67 15.71 70.63
C GLY A 2 -63.29 15.45 70.03
N ILE A 3 -62.87 14.20 70.08
CA ILE A 3 -61.59 13.69 69.58
C ILE A 3 -61.32 14.13 68.10
N GLU A 4 -62.37 14.21 67.27
CA GLU A 4 -62.34 14.72 65.92
C GLU A 4 -61.84 16.18 65.77
N GLN A 5 -62.16 17.03 66.74
CA GLN A 5 -61.72 18.46 66.70
C GLN A 5 -60.21 18.55 67.05
N ILE A 6 -59.72 17.69 67.91
CA ILE A 6 -58.27 17.60 68.28
C ILE A 6 -57.47 17.08 67.11
N GLN A 7 -57.95 16.05 66.38
CA GLN A 7 -57.32 15.53 65.21
C GLN A 7 -57.25 16.55 64.08
N LYS A 8 -58.29 17.29 63.77
CA LYS A 8 -58.27 18.35 62.78
C LYS A 8 -57.28 19.47 63.11
N ILE A 9 -57.14 19.83 64.39
CA ILE A 9 -56.17 20.85 64.84
C ILE A 9 -54.72 20.33 64.64
N HIS A 10 -54.51 19.06 64.88
CA HIS A 10 -53.17 18.40 64.70
C HIS A 10 -52.80 18.31 63.18
N GLU A 11 -53.71 17.86 62.35
CA GLU A 11 -53.52 17.82 60.89
C GLU A 11 -53.29 19.26 60.30
N PHE A 12 -54.02 20.27 60.79
CA PHE A 12 -53.82 21.67 60.35
C PHE A 12 -52.46 22.21 60.82
N GLY A 13 -51.96 21.77 61.98
CA GLY A 13 -50.61 22.09 62.46
C GLY A 13 -49.52 21.49 61.59
N GLU A 14 -49.66 20.22 61.23
CA GLU A 14 -48.67 19.50 60.38
C GLU A 14 -48.62 20.07 58.96
N ILE A 15 -49.77 20.39 58.36
CA ILE A 15 -49.87 21.04 57.06
C ILE A 15 -49.18 22.41 57.05
N ASN A 16 -49.40 23.22 58.10
CA ASN A 16 -48.73 24.51 58.22
C ASN A 16 -47.22 24.42 58.37
N VAL A 17 -46.71 23.40 59.06
CA VAL A 17 -45.28 23.14 59.21
C VAL A 17 -44.67 22.72 57.83
N ILE A 18 -45.36 21.87 57.09
CA ILE A 18 -44.91 21.46 55.74
C ILE A 18 -44.87 22.62 54.79
N ILE A 19 -45.93 23.48 54.78
CA ILE A 19 -46.02 24.70 53.96
C ILE A 19 -44.88 25.65 54.34
N SER A 20 -44.63 25.85 55.63
CA SER A 20 -43.52 26.69 56.12
C SER A 20 -42.16 26.21 55.68
N LEU A 21 -41.91 24.91 55.72
CA LEU A 21 -40.68 24.32 55.25
C LEU A 21 -40.50 24.50 53.73
N LEU A 22 -41.53 24.29 52.94
CA LEU A 22 -41.53 24.53 51.50
C LEU A 22 -41.24 25.99 51.14
N LEU A 23 -41.88 26.94 51.88
CA LEU A 23 -41.61 28.36 51.70
C LEU A 23 -40.18 28.75 52.06
N CYS A 24 -39.64 28.21 53.14
CA CYS A 24 -38.22 28.39 53.50
C CYS A 24 -37.27 27.85 52.45
N ALA A 25 -37.56 26.67 51.90
CA ALA A 25 -36.76 26.07 50.82
C ALA A 25 -36.80 26.93 49.52
N MET A 26 -37.99 27.41 49.16
CA MET A 26 -38.16 28.33 48.01
C MET A 26 -37.41 29.65 48.21
N LEU A 27 -37.48 30.22 49.42
CA LEU A 27 -36.75 31.44 49.77
C LEU A 27 -35.24 31.25 49.75
N ALA A 28 -34.74 30.11 50.22
CA ALA A 28 -33.32 29.77 50.16
C ALA A 28 -32.80 29.63 48.72
N ILE A 29 -33.61 29.01 47.84
CA ILE A 29 -33.29 28.92 46.40
C ILE A 29 -33.25 30.28 45.73
N ALA A 30 -34.27 31.16 46.03
CA ALA A 30 -34.34 32.50 45.50
C ALA A 30 -33.18 33.40 45.97
N LEU A 31 -32.81 33.29 47.25
CA LEU A 31 -31.66 34.00 47.81
C LEU A 31 -30.36 33.57 47.19
N LYS A 32 -30.16 32.26 46.94
CA LYS A 32 -28.99 31.73 46.28
C LYS A 32 -28.89 32.27 44.84
N ALA A 33 -29.97 32.22 44.08
CA ALA A 33 -30.01 32.74 42.70
C ALA A 33 -29.79 34.28 42.64
N GLY A 34 -30.33 35.00 43.62
CA GLY A 34 -30.10 36.45 43.76
C GLY A 34 -28.65 36.77 44.10
N TRP A 35 -28.04 35.97 44.98
CA TRP A 35 -26.64 36.11 45.39
C TRP A 35 -25.71 35.85 44.23
N GLU A 36 -25.95 34.81 43.44
CA GLU A 36 -25.16 34.52 42.25
C GLU A 36 -25.20 35.67 41.23
N LYS A 37 -26.38 36.25 40.98
CA LYS A 37 -26.52 37.43 40.11
C LYS A 37 -25.83 38.67 40.66
N LEU A 38 -25.83 38.86 41.94
CA LEU A 38 -25.20 39.99 42.60
C LEU A 38 -23.65 39.87 42.52
N LEU A 39 -23.13 38.69 42.67
CA LEU A 39 -21.71 38.41 42.49
C LEU A 39 -21.28 38.63 41.04
N ASP A 40 -22.11 38.24 40.07
CA ASP A 40 -21.85 38.45 38.65
C ASP A 40 -21.82 39.93 38.28
N VAL A 41 -22.76 40.74 38.82
CA VAL A 41 -22.78 42.20 38.64
C VAL A 41 -21.59 42.91 39.30
N LEU A 42 -21.10 42.38 40.42
CA LEU A 42 -19.91 42.89 41.13
C LEU A 42 -18.57 42.39 40.52
N GLY A 43 -18.61 41.56 39.48
CA GLY A 43 -17.41 40.97 38.86
C GLY A 43 -16.65 40.02 39.79
N LEU A 44 -17.27 39.53 40.87
CA LEU A 44 -16.67 38.59 41.81
C LEU A 44 -17.00 37.16 41.39
N GLU A 45 -16.05 36.52 40.76
CA GLU A 45 -16.20 35.12 40.33
C GLU A 45 -16.15 34.15 41.52
N THR A 46 -17.15 33.31 41.64
CA THR A 46 -17.14 32.22 42.63
C THR A 46 -16.14 31.12 42.23
N LYS A 47 -15.56 30.38 43.20
CA LYS A 47 -14.69 29.22 42.92
C LYS A 47 -15.34 28.24 41.96
N ALA A 48 -16.66 28.06 42.02
CA ALA A 48 -17.43 27.16 41.16
C ALA A 48 -17.47 27.66 39.70
N SER A 49 -17.62 28.98 39.46
CA SER A 49 -17.63 29.55 38.13
C SER A 49 -16.24 29.51 37.47
N LEU A 50 -15.17 29.76 38.26
CA LEU A 50 -13.78 29.60 37.81
C LEU A 50 -13.45 28.15 37.41
N GLN A 51 -13.91 27.18 38.22
CA GLN A 51 -13.73 25.77 37.89
C GLN A 51 -14.50 25.36 36.65
N LYS A 52 -15.72 25.86 36.46
CA LYS A 52 -16.53 25.61 35.28
C LYS A 52 -15.86 26.18 34.03
N LYS A 53 -15.39 27.43 34.04
CA LYS A 53 -14.67 28.07 32.94
C LYS A 53 -13.37 27.34 32.61
N ALA A 54 -12.61 26.86 33.61
CA ALA A 54 -11.40 26.08 33.42
C ALA A 54 -11.69 24.71 32.80
N LEU A 55 -12.81 24.08 33.16
CA LEU A 55 -13.24 22.81 32.59
C LEU A 55 -13.71 22.97 31.14
N GLU A 56 -14.51 23.99 30.86
CA GLU A 56 -14.97 24.34 29.50
C GLU A 56 -13.79 24.65 28.58
N LYS A 57 -12.79 25.38 29.07
CA LYS A 57 -11.56 25.62 28.31
C LYS A 57 -10.80 24.31 28.00
N LYS A 58 -10.63 23.44 29.01
CA LYS A 58 -9.99 22.13 28.79
C LYS A 58 -10.76 21.27 27.79
N LEU A 59 -12.08 21.28 27.83
CA LEU A 59 -12.93 20.56 26.91
C LEU A 59 -12.71 21.08 25.47
N SER A 60 -12.76 22.38 25.27
CA SER A 60 -12.50 23.01 23.97
C SER A 60 -11.10 22.72 23.45
N ASP A 61 -10.08 22.79 24.32
CA ASP A 61 -8.70 22.44 23.94
C ASP A 61 -8.56 20.95 23.54
N MET A 62 -9.32 20.06 24.19
CA MET A 62 -9.37 18.63 23.84
C MET A 62 -10.11 18.40 22.53
N GLU A 63 -11.24 19.05 22.30
CA GLU A 63 -11.99 18.96 21.05
C GLU A 63 -11.13 19.43 19.87
N GLN A 64 -10.40 20.52 20.03
CA GLN A 64 -9.48 21.01 19.01
C GLN A 64 -8.36 20.00 18.72
N LYS A 65 -7.76 19.42 19.77
CA LYS A 65 -6.72 18.38 19.59
C LYS A 65 -7.24 17.12 18.90
N ILE A 66 -8.49 16.73 19.16
CA ILE A 66 -9.13 15.60 18.50
C ILE A 66 -9.31 15.92 17.01
N ALA A 67 -9.83 17.12 16.69
CA ALA A 67 -9.99 17.53 15.29
C ALA A 67 -8.65 17.59 14.53
N ASP A 68 -7.61 18.15 15.15
CA ASP A 68 -6.26 18.19 14.58
C ASP A 68 -5.69 16.78 14.35
N PHE A 69 -5.94 15.86 15.30
CA PHE A 69 -5.51 14.47 15.19
C PHE A 69 -6.25 13.73 14.06
N GLU A 70 -7.57 13.89 13.95
CA GLU A 70 -8.39 13.32 12.88
C GLU A 70 -7.93 13.82 11.51
N GLN A 71 -7.69 15.12 11.39
CA GLN A 71 -7.17 15.71 10.15
C GLN A 71 -5.78 15.17 9.81
N SER A 72 -4.91 15.03 10.81
CA SER A 72 -3.58 14.45 10.63
C SER A 72 -3.64 12.99 10.18
N GLN A 73 -4.52 12.18 10.78
CA GLN A 73 -4.76 10.79 10.35
C GLN A 73 -5.25 10.71 8.91
N HIS A 74 -6.18 11.58 8.52
CA HIS A 74 -6.68 11.63 7.16
C HIS A 74 -5.55 11.96 6.16
N ASN A 75 -4.75 12.96 6.47
CA ASN A 75 -3.59 13.33 5.65
C ASN A 75 -2.56 12.19 5.51
N TYR A 76 -2.27 11.47 6.60
CA TYR A 76 -1.38 10.30 6.55
C TYR A 76 -1.97 9.16 5.72
N HIS A 77 -3.28 8.94 5.81
CA HIS A 77 -3.97 7.96 5.01
C HIS A 77 -3.86 8.27 3.51
N ASP A 78 -4.15 9.51 3.12
CA ASP A 78 -4.08 9.97 1.72
C ASP A 78 -2.64 9.91 1.17
N GLN A 79 -1.66 10.31 2.00
CA GLN A 79 -0.25 10.15 1.63
C GLN A 79 0.14 8.69 1.44
N SER A 80 -0.35 7.80 2.30
CA SER A 80 -0.07 6.36 2.22
C SER A 80 -0.65 5.75 0.94
N ILE A 81 -1.88 6.14 0.54
CA ILE A 81 -2.49 5.72 -0.72
C ILE A 81 -1.65 6.22 -1.89
N ASN A 82 -1.30 7.51 -1.93
CA ASN A 82 -0.52 8.10 -3.02
C ASN A 82 0.88 7.44 -3.17
N ILE A 83 1.52 7.11 -2.04
CA ILE A 83 2.80 6.38 -2.07
C ILE A 83 2.61 4.97 -2.63
N ARG A 84 1.54 4.26 -2.24
CA ARG A 84 1.22 2.92 -2.75
C ARG A 84 0.99 2.94 -4.25
N ASP A 85 0.17 3.87 -4.74
CA ASP A 85 -0.14 4.00 -6.16
C ASP A 85 1.12 4.27 -6.98
N LYS A 86 1.99 5.18 -6.49
CA LYS A 86 3.29 5.44 -7.14
C LYS A 86 4.23 4.24 -7.12
N LEU A 87 4.21 3.42 -6.05
CA LEU A 87 5.02 2.21 -5.99
C LEU A 87 4.51 1.17 -6.98
N GLU A 88 3.20 1.02 -7.12
CA GLU A 88 2.56 0.11 -8.08
C GLU A 88 2.89 0.51 -9.52
N ASP A 89 2.76 1.79 -9.84
CA ASP A 89 3.14 2.33 -11.16
C ASP A 89 4.63 2.09 -11.47
N ASN A 90 5.52 2.38 -10.51
CA ASN A 90 6.95 2.13 -10.67
C ASN A 90 7.27 0.65 -10.85
N GLN A 91 6.59 -0.22 -10.10
CA GLN A 91 6.75 -1.67 -10.22
C GLN A 91 6.36 -2.15 -11.62
N LYS A 92 5.27 -1.63 -12.17
CA LYS A 92 4.82 -1.95 -13.53
C LYS A 92 5.85 -1.50 -14.58
N VAL A 93 6.33 -0.27 -14.48
CA VAL A 93 7.37 0.26 -15.39
C VAL A 93 8.65 -0.59 -15.33
N LEU A 94 9.07 -1.00 -14.13
CA LEU A 94 10.23 -1.88 -13.95
C LEU A 94 10.00 -3.27 -14.58
N GLN A 95 8.81 -3.82 -14.41
CA GLN A 95 8.45 -5.14 -14.96
C GLN A 95 8.43 -5.12 -16.50
N ASP A 96 7.87 -4.06 -17.07
CA ASP A 96 7.86 -3.85 -18.53
C ASP A 96 9.29 -3.69 -19.05
N GLY A 97 10.13 -2.88 -18.40
CA GLY A 97 11.54 -2.69 -18.76
C GLY A 97 12.36 -3.98 -18.66
N ILE A 98 12.16 -4.80 -17.62
CA ILE A 98 12.81 -6.12 -17.49
C ILE A 98 12.38 -7.06 -18.63
N SER A 99 11.10 -7.04 -19.01
CA SER A 99 10.57 -7.85 -20.09
C SER A 99 11.18 -7.44 -21.44
N GLU A 100 11.31 -6.14 -21.69
CA GLU A 100 11.95 -5.61 -22.89
C GLU A 100 13.43 -5.98 -22.96
N LEU A 101 14.19 -5.81 -21.85
CA LEU A 101 15.59 -6.20 -21.77
C LEU A 101 15.77 -7.70 -22.00
N LYS A 102 14.89 -8.54 -21.44
CA LYS A 102 14.91 -9.99 -21.68
C LYS A 102 14.77 -10.30 -23.17
N MET A 103 13.82 -9.68 -23.85
CA MET A 103 13.61 -9.88 -25.29
C MET A 103 14.81 -9.39 -26.13
N LEU A 104 15.40 -8.26 -25.77
CA LEU A 104 16.61 -7.77 -26.44
C LEU A 104 17.78 -8.74 -26.29
N LEU A 105 18.00 -9.29 -25.10
CA LEU A 105 19.06 -10.28 -24.84
C LEU A 105 18.82 -11.58 -25.63
N ILE A 106 17.59 -12.08 -25.66
CA ILE A 106 17.21 -13.27 -26.43
C ILE A 106 17.47 -13.04 -27.92
N ASN A 107 17.00 -11.93 -28.47
CA ASN A 107 17.21 -11.59 -29.88
C ASN A 107 18.71 -11.48 -30.23
N LYS A 108 19.47 -10.82 -29.35
CA LYS A 108 20.92 -10.72 -29.51
C LYS A 108 21.58 -12.09 -29.53
N GLU A 109 21.23 -12.98 -28.59
CA GLU A 109 21.80 -14.34 -28.53
C GLU A 109 21.44 -15.15 -29.77
N ILE A 110 20.19 -15.05 -30.25
CA ILE A 110 19.75 -15.68 -31.52
C ILE A 110 20.59 -15.18 -32.68
N ASP A 111 20.81 -13.86 -32.80
CA ASP A 111 21.58 -13.27 -33.90
C ASP A 111 23.07 -13.63 -33.82
N ASP A 112 23.66 -13.67 -32.61
CA ASP A 112 25.06 -14.05 -32.40
C ASP A 112 25.27 -15.53 -32.79
N ILE A 113 24.39 -16.43 -32.37
CA ILE A 113 24.47 -17.86 -32.74
C ILE A 113 24.26 -18.04 -34.23
N ARG A 114 23.26 -17.39 -34.81
CA ARG A 114 22.97 -17.42 -36.26
C ARG A 114 24.18 -17.00 -37.06
N THR A 115 24.80 -15.88 -36.72
CA THR A 115 25.99 -15.35 -37.38
C THR A 115 27.13 -16.38 -37.31
N THR A 116 27.37 -16.96 -36.15
CA THR A 116 28.42 -17.98 -35.94
C THR A 116 28.22 -19.21 -36.83
N ILE A 117 26.97 -19.71 -36.92
CA ILE A 117 26.66 -20.89 -37.78
C ILE A 117 26.84 -20.56 -39.27
N LEU A 118 26.36 -19.38 -39.69
CA LEU A 118 26.48 -18.93 -41.09
C LEU A 118 27.94 -18.72 -41.48
N ASP A 119 28.74 -18.09 -40.63
CA ASP A 119 30.19 -17.88 -40.87
C ASP A 119 30.94 -19.18 -40.95
N PHE A 120 30.64 -20.14 -40.06
CA PHE A 120 31.24 -21.47 -40.11
C PHE A 120 30.84 -22.19 -41.39
N SER A 121 29.57 -22.23 -41.76
CA SER A 121 29.07 -22.85 -42.98
C SER A 121 29.73 -22.25 -44.21
N ASN A 122 29.80 -20.92 -44.31
CA ASN A 122 30.48 -20.22 -45.40
C ASN A 122 31.97 -20.58 -45.48
N ALA A 123 32.65 -20.63 -44.34
CA ALA A 123 34.07 -21.00 -44.29
C ALA A 123 34.31 -22.43 -44.78
N VAL A 124 33.46 -23.39 -44.39
CA VAL A 124 33.51 -24.77 -44.90
C VAL A 124 33.24 -24.82 -46.38
N MET A 125 32.24 -24.10 -46.90
CA MET A 125 31.93 -23.99 -48.33
C MET A 125 33.12 -23.46 -49.14
N ASN A 126 33.91 -22.57 -48.55
CA ASN A 126 35.12 -22.01 -49.15
C ASN A 126 36.37 -22.85 -48.97
N GLY A 127 36.21 -24.11 -48.49
CA GLY A 127 37.30 -25.07 -48.38
C GLY A 127 38.17 -24.90 -47.14
N ARG A 128 37.74 -24.21 -46.10
CA ARG A 128 38.43 -24.14 -44.82
C ARG A 128 38.27 -25.46 -44.06
N ASP A 129 39.40 -26.07 -43.67
CA ASP A 129 39.39 -27.26 -42.85
C ASP A 129 39.17 -26.93 -41.38
N TYR A 130 38.33 -27.74 -40.72
CA TYR A 130 38.05 -27.67 -39.31
C TYR A 130 38.21 -29.07 -38.67
N ASN A 131 38.54 -29.10 -37.37
CA ASN A 131 38.63 -30.34 -36.62
C ASN A 131 37.25 -30.79 -36.11
N LYS A 132 37.18 -32.02 -35.59
CA LYS A 132 35.96 -32.64 -35.09
C LYS A 132 35.28 -31.78 -34.02
N GLU A 133 36.04 -31.26 -33.06
CA GLU A 133 35.51 -30.48 -31.93
C GLU A 133 34.86 -29.16 -32.39
N GLN A 134 35.36 -28.56 -33.47
CA GLN A 134 34.77 -27.34 -34.03
C GLN A 134 33.41 -27.63 -34.69
N TYR A 135 33.25 -28.76 -35.36
CA TYR A 135 31.93 -29.18 -35.87
C TYR A 135 30.98 -29.50 -34.75
N GLU A 136 31.40 -30.26 -33.74
CA GLU A 136 30.56 -30.59 -32.56
C GLU A 136 30.10 -29.31 -31.85
N HIS A 137 30.98 -28.32 -31.68
CA HIS A 137 30.63 -27.03 -31.11
C HIS A 137 29.52 -26.31 -31.89
N ILE A 138 29.58 -26.36 -33.25
CA ILE A 138 28.53 -25.74 -34.09
C ILE A 138 27.20 -26.49 -33.97
N ILE A 139 27.25 -27.84 -33.86
CA ILE A 139 26.05 -28.65 -33.65
C ILE A 139 25.40 -28.31 -32.29
N ASP A 140 26.20 -28.21 -31.23
CA ASP A 140 25.72 -27.82 -29.90
C ASP A 140 25.10 -26.39 -29.90
N LEU A 141 25.73 -25.46 -30.63
CA LEU A 141 25.17 -24.12 -30.81
C LEU A 141 23.83 -24.14 -31.55
N TYR A 142 23.69 -25.00 -32.57
CA TYR A 142 22.44 -25.14 -33.30
C TYR A 142 21.33 -25.71 -32.42
N ASP A 143 21.61 -26.74 -31.62
CA ASP A 143 20.67 -27.29 -30.66
C ASP A 143 20.24 -26.24 -29.63
N LYS A 144 21.18 -25.42 -29.16
CA LYS A 144 20.89 -24.30 -28.28
C LYS A 144 19.99 -23.24 -28.96
N TYR A 145 20.27 -22.92 -30.20
CA TYR A 145 19.49 -21.99 -31.02
C TYR A 145 18.05 -22.46 -31.18
N GLU A 146 17.82 -23.73 -31.54
CA GLU A 146 16.49 -24.29 -31.67
C GLU A 146 15.69 -24.27 -30.35
N LYS A 147 16.36 -24.61 -29.24
CA LYS A 147 15.77 -24.49 -27.89
C LYS A 147 15.32 -23.08 -27.56
N ILE A 148 16.15 -22.07 -27.84
CA ILE A 148 15.81 -20.69 -27.59
C ILE A 148 14.58 -20.26 -28.42
N LEU A 149 14.53 -20.65 -29.69
CA LEU A 149 13.40 -20.36 -30.56
C LEU A 149 12.12 -21.01 -30.07
N ASP A 150 12.17 -22.30 -29.74
CA ASP A 150 11.01 -23.07 -29.26
C ASP A 150 10.45 -22.46 -27.95
N GLN A 151 11.32 -22.17 -26.98
CA GLN A 151 10.93 -21.57 -25.70
C GLN A 151 10.28 -20.18 -25.83
N ASN A 152 10.57 -19.47 -26.91
CA ASN A 152 10.04 -18.13 -27.17
C ASN A 152 8.99 -18.09 -28.29
N GLY A 153 8.53 -19.25 -28.79
CA GLY A 153 7.53 -19.35 -29.85
C GLY A 153 7.97 -18.76 -31.18
N MET A 154 9.28 -18.75 -31.42
CA MET A 154 9.90 -18.24 -32.66
C MET A 154 10.13 -19.37 -33.66
N THR A 155 10.10 -19.05 -34.95
CA THR A 155 10.35 -20.06 -36.00
C THR A 155 11.76 -19.99 -36.53
N ASN A 156 12.35 -21.18 -36.76
CA ASN A 156 13.64 -21.31 -37.44
C ASN A 156 13.44 -21.31 -38.95
N GLY A 157 13.87 -20.29 -39.65
CA GLY A 157 13.71 -20.23 -41.11
C GLY A 157 14.98 -19.90 -41.88
N ARG A 158 16.08 -19.55 -41.21
CA ARG A 158 17.22 -18.92 -41.90
C ARG A 158 18.53 -19.68 -41.83
N VAL A 159 18.70 -20.61 -40.90
CA VAL A 159 19.97 -21.36 -40.70
C VAL A 159 19.89 -22.85 -41.02
N THR A 160 18.67 -23.35 -41.22
CA THR A 160 18.44 -24.80 -41.43
C THR A 160 19.23 -25.35 -42.62
N ALA A 161 19.17 -24.69 -43.77
CA ALA A 161 19.90 -25.13 -44.96
C ALA A 161 21.42 -25.10 -44.76
N SER A 162 21.96 -24.09 -44.07
CA SER A 162 23.37 -23.99 -43.74
C SER A 162 23.79 -25.11 -42.78
N MET A 163 22.93 -25.44 -41.82
CA MET A 163 23.20 -26.49 -40.86
C MET A 163 23.09 -27.88 -41.48
N GLU A 164 22.15 -28.12 -42.38
CA GLU A 164 22.05 -29.35 -43.16
C GLU A 164 23.37 -29.59 -43.95
N PHE A 165 23.92 -28.54 -44.55
CA PHE A 165 25.22 -28.60 -45.23
C PHE A 165 26.36 -28.96 -44.25
N VAL A 166 26.41 -28.32 -43.10
CA VAL A 166 27.44 -28.58 -42.07
C VAL A 166 27.36 -30.02 -41.56
N LEU A 167 26.14 -30.50 -41.26
CA LEU A 167 25.92 -31.88 -40.78
C LEU A 167 26.34 -32.92 -41.81
N LYS A 168 25.99 -32.67 -43.11
CA LYS A 168 26.44 -33.57 -44.21
C LYS A 168 27.94 -33.59 -44.34
N ASN A 169 28.61 -32.45 -44.30
CA ASN A 169 30.07 -32.36 -44.38
C ASN A 169 30.73 -33.03 -43.15
N TYR A 170 30.18 -32.86 -41.96
CA TYR A 170 30.63 -33.53 -40.74
C TYR A 170 30.56 -35.05 -40.89
N GLN A 171 29.44 -35.57 -41.39
CA GLN A 171 29.27 -37.02 -41.60
C GLN A 171 30.30 -37.55 -42.62
N ASP A 172 30.50 -36.85 -43.75
CA ASP A 172 31.51 -37.22 -44.74
C ASP A 172 32.93 -37.27 -44.15
N LEU A 173 33.26 -36.34 -43.24
CA LEU A 173 34.56 -36.33 -42.56
C LEU A 173 34.67 -37.41 -41.47
N MET A 174 33.57 -37.78 -40.84
CA MET A 174 33.56 -38.92 -39.89
C MET A 174 33.82 -40.25 -40.60
N ASP A 175 33.27 -40.42 -41.81
CA ASP A 175 33.41 -41.64 -42.62
C ASP A 175 34.78 -41.75 -43.29
N ASN A 176 35.35 -40.61 -43.75
CA ASN A 176 36.61 -40.59 -44.55
C ASN A 176 37.83 -40.08 -43.78
N GLY A 177 37.65 -39.61 -42.57
CA GLY A 177 38.68 -39.06 -41.69
C GLY A 177 38.87 -37.54 -41.83
N PHE A 178 39.15 -36.90 -40.69
CA PHE A 178 39.54 -35.48 -40.64
C PHE A 178 40.99 -35.32 -41.11
N LYS A 179 41.24 -34.31 -41.93
CA LYS A 179 42.62 -33.95 -42.27
C LYS A 179 43.37 -33.55 -40.99
N LYS A 180 44.55 -34.09 -40.79
CA LYS A 180 45.41 -33.77 -39.65
C LYS A 180 46.08 -32.42 -39.81
#